data_f2944593f78c607162b15c68edf7814b
#
_entry.id   f2944593f78c607162b15c68edf7814b
#
_cell.length_a   1.000
_cell.length_b   1.000
_cell.length_c   1.000
_cell.angle_alpha   90.00
_cell.angle_beta   90.00
_cell.angle_gamma   90.00
#
_symmetry.space_group_name_H-M   'P 1'
#
loop_
_entity.id
_entity.type
_entity.pdbx_description
1 polymer ?
#
loop_
_entity_poly.entity_id
_entity_poly.type
_entity_poly.pdbx_seq_one_letter_code
_entity_poly.pdbx_strand_id
1 'polypeptide(L)'
;MLEKIKNIAFIYKQIRLITLEGSRVNKKAKKDKYQDYDISFFLKSKNLRKLLNLNKNKDIKKAKLPKFIKNFGEILFYQAPESFEFYKADLPKNWVSFLVIFKNGVRVDFKFITLKSLKHYYKFEPLSKALIDKDQRFKKTQNKNVFCIKKPTEKDFDEICNEFYFTFTKLVKALLRKQFIMSNYLLNSMRETLFDMLSFKVGFKFGFEIWLGKQNTDILNFLKQKEIKII
;
A
#
# COMPACT_ATOMS: atom_id res chain seq x y z
N MET A 1 13.57 8.71 12.36
CA MET A 1 13.61 7.81 11.18
C MET A 1 13.94 8.57 9.89
N LEU A 2 13.18 9.57 9.48
CA LEU A 2 13.38 10.24 8.16
C LEU A 2 14.78 10.84 7.99
N GLU A 3 15.35 11.46 9.01
CA GLU A 3 16.74 11.99 8.92
C GLU A 3 17.77 10.88 8.71
N LYS A 4 17.62 9.73 9.40
CA LYS A 4 18.49 8.57 9.14
C LYS A 4 18.36 8.10 7.68
N ILE A 5 17.15 8.09 7.12
CA ILE A 5 16.89 7.70 5.72
C ILE A 5 17.57 8.67 4.74
N LYS A 6 17.46 9.98 4.97
CA LYS A 6 18.13 10.99 4.13
C LYS A 6 19.65 10.84 4.18
N ASN A 7 20.21 10.61 5.35
CA ASN A 7 21.66 10.45 5.54
C ASN A 7 22.24 9.26 4.75
N ILE A 8 21.45 8.21 4.51
CA ILE A 8 21.87 7.09 3.66
C ILE A 8 22.25 7.56 2.24
N ALA A 9 21.53 8.53 1.69
CA ALA A 9 21.87 9.05 0.36
C ALA A 9 23.22 9.78 0.31
N PHE A 10 23.68 10.38 1.41
CA PHE A 10 25.01 11.00 1.49
C PHE A 10 26.11 9.95 1.56
N ILE A 11 25.90 8.88 2.34
CA ILE A 11 26.85 7.77 2.47
C ILE A 11 26.90 6.94 1.18
N TYR A 12 25.74 6.60 0.62
CA TYR A 12 25.61 5.80 -0.60
C TYR A 12 25.36 6.71 -1.82
N LYS A 13 26.43 7.31 -2.38
CA LYS A 13 26.37 8.26 -3.50
C LYS A 13 25.61 7.73 -4.73
N GLN A 14 25.53 6.40 -4.92
CA GLN A 14 24.79 5.72 -5.97
C GLN A 14 23.26 5.79 -5.82
N ILE A 15 22.74 6.09 -4.63
CA ILE A 15 21.32 6.38 -4.42
C ILE A 15 21.07 7.81 -4.94
N ARG A 16 20.22 7.96 -5.93
CA ARG A 16 20.00 9.23 -6.66
C ARG A 16 18.75 9.94 -6.23
N LEU A 17 17.69 9.18 -5.87
CA LEU A 17 16.42 9.71 -5.42
C LEU A 17 15.91 8.83 -4.28
N ILE A 18 15.33 9.45 -3.26
CA ILE A 18 14.58 8.79 -2.18
C ILE A 18 13.21 9.44 -2.11
N THR A 19 12.15 8.64 -2.11
CA THR A 19 10.78 9.12 -1.92
C THR A 19 10.16 8.56 -0.64
N LEU A 20 9.25 9.32 -0.07
CA LEU A 20 8.31 8.90 0.97
C LEU A 20 6.92 8.79 0.32
N GLU A 21 6.18 7.77 0.68
CA GLU A 21 4.89 7.41 0.12
C GLU A 21 3.82 7.17 1.19
N GLY A 22 2.66 6.75 0.75
CA GLY A 22 1.60 6.23 1.61
C GLY A 22 0.96 7.25 2.56
N SER A 23 0.51 6.78 3.71
CA SER A 23 -0.27 7.56 4.67
C SER A 23 0.48 8.78 5.22
N ARG A 24 1.82 8.72 5.31
CA ARG A 24 2.65 9.85 5.81
C ARG A 24 2.70 11.03 4.85
N VAL A 25 2.46 10.82 3.57
CA VAL A 25 2.38 11.88 2.55
C VAL A 25 0.94 12.35 2.35
N ASN A 26 -0.03 11.50 2.60
CA ASN A 26 -1.44 11.83 2.50
C ASN A 26 -1.86 12.83 3.59
N LYS A 27 -2.25 14.04 3.17
CA LYS A 27 -2.72 15.09 4.10
C LYS A 27 -4.05 14.77 4.76
N LYS A 28 -4.85 13.88 4.15
CA LYS A 28 -6.17 13.46 4.66
C LYS A 28 -6.05 12.28 5.64
N ALA A 29 -4.90 11.61 5.70
CA ALA A 29 -4.67 10.52 6.64
C ALA A 29 -4.44 11.06 8.06
N LYS A 30 -5.07 10.40 9.04
CA LYS A 30 -4.80 10.64 10.46
C LYS A 30 -3.31 10.39 10.75
N LYS A 31 -2.67 11.34 11.40
CA LYS A 31 -1.25 11.22 11.77
C LYS A 31 -1.13 10.63 13.17
N ASP A 32 -0.42 9.53 13.30
CA ASP A 32 -0.11 8.90 14.57
C ASP A 32 1.26 8.22 14.59
N LYS A 33 1.64 7.68 15.75
CA LYS A 33 2.92 7.01 15.95
C LYS A 33 3.00 5.61 15.33
N TYR A 34 1.87 5.05 14.94
CA TYR A 34 1.77 3.69 14.39
C TYR A 34 1.86 3.64 12.87
N GLN A 35 1.87 4.82 12.20
CA GLN A 35 2.03 4.87 10.74
C GLN A 35 3.37 4.27 10.31
N ASP A 36 3.34 3.37 9.34
CA ASP A 36 4.52 2.81 8.67
C ASP A 36 5.27 3.89 7.87
N TYR A 37 6.50 3.58 7.47
CA TYR A 37 7.28 4.38 6.55
C TYR A 37 7.40 3.62 5.22
N ASP A 38 6.78 4.13 4.17
CA ASP A 38 6.91 3.62 2.80
C ASP A 38 8.00 4.42 2.09
N ILE A 39 9.12 3.78 1.76
CA ILE A 39 10.32 4.45 1.25
C ILE A 39 10.81 3.76 -0.02
N SER A 40 10.94 4.52 -1.11
CA SER A 40 11.58 4.02 -2.33
C SER A 40 12.95 4.63 -2.56
N PHE A 41 13.92 3.76 -2.85
CA PHE A 41 15.29 4.12 -3.22
C PHE A 41 15.49 3.89 -4.72
N PHE A 42 15.95 4.93 -5.42
CA PHE A 42 16.19 4.87 -6.86
C PHE A 42 17.67 4.91 -7.21
N LEU A 43 18.09 3.92 -8.00
CA LEU A 43 19.47 3.76 -8.44
C LEU A 43 19.54 3.45 -9.95
N LYS A 44 20.75 3.64 -10.56
CA LYS A 44 21.02 3.05 -11.88
C LYS A 44 21.04 1.53 -11.76
N SER A 45 20.60 0.80 -12.80
CA SER A 45 20.41 -0.66 -12.77
C SER A 45 21.65 -1.42 -12.27
N LYS A 46 22.86 -1.06 -12.73
CA LYS A 46 24.12 -1.69 -12.28
C LYS A 46 24.34 -1.52 -10.77
N ASN A 47 24.06 -0.33 -10.25
CA ASN A 47 24.25 -0.01 -8.83
C ASN A 47 23.18 -0.68 -7.95
N LEU A 48 21.94 -0.78 -8.46
CA LEU A 48 20.87 -1.49 -7.77
C LEU A 48 21.24 -2.96 -7.59
N ARG A 49 21.67 -3.63 -8.66
CA ARG A 49 22.09 -5.03 -8.59
C ARG A 49 23.26 -5.25 -7.63
N LYS A 50 24.25 -4.36 -7.64
CA LYS A 50 25.38 -4.40 -6.69
C LYS A 50 24.91 -4.24 -5.24
N LEU A 51 24.00 -3.30 -4.97
CA LEU A 51 23.44 -3.04 -3.65
C LEU A 51 22.69 -4.26 -3.09
N LEU A 52 21.94 -4.94 -3.96
CA LEU A 52 21.14 -6.12 -3.62
C LEU A 52 21.94 -7.44 -3.70
N ASN A 53 23.25 -7.37 -3.94
CA ASN A 53 24.14 -8.52 -4.09
C ASN A 53 23.69 -9.49 -5.20
N LEU A 54 23.31 -8.95 -6.36
CA LEU A 54 22.82 -9.69 -7.52
C LEU A 54 23.84 -9.62 -8.67
N ASN A 55 24.28 -10.78 -9.18
CA ASN A 55 25.05 -10.89 -10.42
C ASN A 55 24.17 -10.64 -11.63
N LYS A 56 24.76 -10.42 -12.84
CA LYS A 56 24.03 -10.07 -14.06
C LYS A 56 22.87 -11.02 -14.38
N ASN A 57 23.06 -12.32 -14.19
CA ASN A 57 22.10 -13.37 -14.53
C ASN A 57 21.27 -13.88 -13.33
N LYS A 58 21.45 -13.30 -12.13
CA LYS A 58 20.72 -13.74 -10.95
C LYS A 58 19.33 -13.11 -10.91
N ASP A 59 18.32 -13.95 -10.66
CA ASP A 59 16.95 -13.51 -10.48
C ASP A 59 16.86 -12.48 -9.36
N ILE A 60 16.01 -11.47 -9.55
CA ILE A 60 15.72 -10.43 -8.56
C ILE A 60 15.12 -11.02 -7.29
N LYS A 61 14.41 -12.14 -7.37
CA LYS A 61 13.90 -12.91 -6.22
C LYS A 61 14.99 -13.32 -5.23
N LYS A 62 16.26 -13.39 -5.68
CA LYS A 62 17.41 -13.73 -4.84
C LYS A 62 18.11 -12.50 -4.24
N ALA A 63 17.44 -11.34 -4.25
CA ALA A 63 17.94 -10.12 -3.63
C ALA A 63 18.15 -10.30 -2.13
N LYS A 64 19.24 -9.73 -1.62
CA LYS A 64 19.53 -9.73 -0.18
C LYS A 64 19.28 -8.37 0.43
N LEU A 65 18.78 -8.37 1.64
CA LEU A 65 18.57 -7.16 2.44
C LEU A 65 19.86 -6.34 2.49
N PRO A 66 19.85 -5.06 2.07
CA PRO A 66 21.03 -4.20 2.14
C PRO A 66 21.54 -4.04 3.56
N LYS A 67 22.87 -4.14 3.75
CA LYS A 67 23.49 -4.10 5.08
C LYS A 67 23.18 -2.83 5.87
N PHE A 68 23.02 -1.69 5.18
CA PHE A 68 22.75 -0.41 5.83
C PHE A 68 21.39 -0.35 6.54
N ILE A 69 20.45 -1.25 6.22
CA ILE A 69 19.12 -1.28 6.88
C ILE A 69 19.28 -1.54 8.39
N LYS A 70 20.31 -2.27 8.80
CA LYS A 70 20.63 -2.47 10.23
C LYS A 70 20.95 -1.16 10.97
N ASN A 71 21.37 -0.10 10.26
CA ASN A 71 21.68 1.19 10.89
C ASN A 71 20.42 1.95 11.37
N PHE A 72 19.24 1.53 10.94
CA PHE A 72 17.98 2.14 11.39
C PHE A 72 17.54 1.64 12.76
N GLY A 73 17.96 0.45 13.15
CA GLY A 73 17.63 -0.18 14.42
C GLY A 73 17.86 -1.69 14.37
N GLU A 74 17.66 -2.34 15.50
CA GLU A 74 17.69 -3.81 15.59
C GLU A 74 16.43 -4.37 14.91
N ILE A 75 16.63 -5.27 13.93
CA ILE A 75 15.56 -5.88 13.16
C ILE A 75 14.93 -6.98 14.00
N LEU A 76 13.62 -6.89 14.23
CA LEU A 76 12.82 -7.96 14.82
C LEU A 76 12.48 -9.02 13.76
N PHE A 77 11.98 -8.57 12.61
CA PHE A 77 11.51 -9.43 11.54
C PHE A 77 11.54 -8.69 10.20
N TYR A 78 11.71 -9.41 9.09
CA TYR A 78 11.53 -8.83 7.76
C TYR A 78 10.97 -9.84 6.77
N GLN A 79 10.29 -9.33 5.75
CA GLN A 79 9.83 -10.07 4.58
C GLN A 79 10.49 -9.52 3.32
N ALA A 80 10.72 -10.41 2.35
CA ALA A 80 11.13 -10.08 0.99
C ALA A 80 10.09 -10.70 0.03
N PRO A 81 8.93 -10.05 -0.19
CA PRO A 81 7.78 -10.66 -0.88
C PRO A 81 8.12 -11.20 -2.26
N GLU A 82 9.03 -10.53 -3.00
CA GLU A 82 9.46 -10.98 -4.33
C GLU A 82 10.21 -12.30 -4.32
N SER A 83 10.68 -12.76 -3.15
CA SER A 83 11.32 -14.07 -2.99
C SER A 83 10.34 -15.20 -2.68
N PHE A 84 9.08 -14.88 -2.38
CA PHE A 84 8.06 -15.87 -2.05
C PHE A 84 7.63 -16.65 -3.31
N GLU A 85 7.43 -17.97 -3.13
CA GLU A 85 6.92 -18.83 -4.19
C GLU A 85 5.41 -19.02 -4.09
N PHE A 86 4.91 -19.17 -2.87
CA PHE A 86 3.48 -19.40 -2.62
C PHE A 86 2.65 -18.11 -2.78
N TYR A 87 3.13 -17.01 -2.22
CA TYR A 87 2.45 -15.71 -2.34
C TYR A 87 3.10 -14.88 -3.45
N LYS A 88 2.29 -14.39 -4.39
CA LYS A 88 2.78 -13.49 -5.45
C LYS A 88 2.96 -12.09 -4.88
N ALA A 89 4.10 -11.48 -5.17
CA ALA A 89 4.33 -10.08 -4.85
C ALA A 89 3.51 -9.16 -5.76
N ASP A 90 3.01 -8.06 -5.19
CA ASP A 90 2.18 -7.08 -5.91
C ASP A 90 3.02 -6.06 -6.69
N LEU A 91 4.34 -6.03 -6.49
CA LEU A 91 5.20 -5.05 -7.12
C LEU A 91 5.48 -5.37 -8.59
N PRO A 92 5.69 -4.33 -9.43
CA PRO A 92 6.12 -4.50 -10.81
C PRO A 92 7.43 -5.29 -10.91
N LYS A 93 7.60 -6.02 -12.02
CA LYS A 93 8.84 -6.75 -12.31
C LYS A 93 10.07 -5.83 -12.18
N ASN A 94 11.16 -6.34 -11.64
CA ASN A 94 12.43 -5.64 -11.37
C ASN A 94 12.39 -4.60 -10.25
N TRP A 95 11.33 -4.53 -9.48
CA TRP A 95 11.32 -3.85 -8.20
C TRP A 95 11.55 -4.87 -7.10
N VAL A 96 12.17 -4.44 -6.00
CA VAL A 96 12.40 -5.29 -4.84
C VAL A 96 11.98 -4.56 -3.59
N SER A 97 11.26 -5.24 -2.72
CA SER A 97 10.91 -4.70 -1.42
C SER A 97 11.47 -5.53 -0.27
N PHE A 98 11.66 -4.86 0.83
CA PHE A 98 11.90 -5.46 2.14
C PHE A 98 11.01 -4.75 3.14
N LEU A 99 10.06 -5.49 3.69
CA LEU A 99 9.13 -5.02 4.71
C LEU A 99 9.76 -5.33 6.07
N VAL A 100 10.25 -4.32 6.75
CA VAL A 100 11.09 -4.50 7.96
C VAL A 100 10.37 -3.96 9.19
N ILE A 101 10.27 -4.78 10.22
CA ILE A 101 9.81 -4.41 11.55
C ILE A 101 11.02 -4.39 12.48
N PHE A 102 11.25 -3.27 13.13
CA PHE A 102 12.31 -3.11 14.11
C PHE A 102 11.80 -3.44 15.52
N LYS A 103 12.70 -3.81 16.44
CA LYS A 103 12.35 -4.16 17.83
C LYS A 103 11.60 -3.06 18.59
N ASN A 104 11.75 -1.81 18.19
CA ASN A 104 11.01 -0.68 18.77
C ASN A 104 9.58 -0.54 18.20
N GLY A 105 9.09 -1.50 17.43
CA GLY A 105 7.75 -1.52 16.83
C GLY A 105 7.62 -0.67 15.55
N VAL A 106 8.65 0.04 15.11
CA VAL A 106 8.61 0.82 13.87
C VAL A 106 8.69 -0.10 12.67
N ARG A 107 7.76 0.06 11.73
CA ARG A 107 7.78 -0.61 10.42
C ARG A 107 8.26 0.34 9.34
N VAL A 108 9.13 -0.17 8.46
CA VAL A 108 9.58 0.53 7.26
C VAL A 108 9.55 -0.42 6.08
N ASP A 109 8.80 -0.06 5.06
CA ASP A 109 8.72 -0.78 3.80
C ASP A 109 9.69 -0.14 2.81
N PHE A 110 10.84 -0.80 2.62
CA PHE A 110 11.89 -0.34 1.72
C PHE A 110 11.68 -0.90 0.33
N LYS A 111 11.50 -0.05 -0.68
CA LYS A 111 11.45 -0.42 -2.09
C LYS A 111 12.74 0.00 -2.78
N PHE A 112 13.28 -0.85 -3.63
CA PHE A 112 14.48 -0.62 -4.42
C PHE A 112 14.14 -0.67 -5.90
N ILE A 113 14.28 0.45 -6.59
CA ILE A 113 13.74 0.69 -7.92
C ILE A 113 14.84 1.24 -8.84
N THR A 114 14.79 0.89 -10.13
CA THR A 114 15.69 1.50 -11.09
C THR A 114 15.21 2.91 -11.49
N LEU A 115 16.13 3.84 -11.69
CA LEU A 115 15.78 5.19 -12.20
C LEU A 115 15.01 5.16 -13.52
N LYS A 116 15.20 4.14 -14.36
CA LYS A 116 14.46 3.94 -15.61
C LYS A 116 12.97 3.72 -15.39
N SER A 117 12.60 3.18 -14.23
CA SER A 117 11.21 2.89 -13.86
C SER A 117 10.46 4.10 -13.27
N LEU A 118 11.08 5.28 -13.17
CA LEU A 118 10.48 6.43 -12.50
C LEU A 118 9.14 6.87 -13.13
N LYS A 119 9.00 6.78 -14.47
CA LYS A 119 7.73 7.07 -15.15
C LYS A 119 6.62 6.07 -14.74
N HIS A 120 6.96 4.79 -14.59
CA HIS A 120 6.03 3.76 -14.11
C HIS A 120 5.71 3.93 -12.64
N TYR A 121 6.71 4.31 -11.84
CA TYR A 121 6.54 4.58 -10.42
C TYR A 121 5.44 5.61 -10.12
N TYR A 122 5.33 6.69 -10.87
CA TYR A 122 4.27 7.69 -10.66
C TYR A 122 2.85 7.16 -10.87
N LYS A 123 2.69 6.12 -11.69
CA LYS A 123 1.39 5.45 -11.88
C LYS A 123 1.08 4.51 -10.72
N PHE A 124 2.12 3.87 -10.17
CA PHE A 124 2.00 2.91 -9.08
C PHE A 124 1.88 3.61 -7.71
N GLU A 125 2.68 4.68 -7.51
CA GLU A 125 2.68 5.50 -6.29
C GLU A 125 2.29 6.95 -6.62
N PRO A 126 0.99 7.20 -6.87
CA PRO A 126 0.51 8.51 -7.32
C PRO A 126 0.59 9.58 -6.24
N LEU A 127 0.79 9.20 -4.98
CA LEU A 127 0.94 10.09 -3.84
C LEU A 127 2.30 9.86 -3.19
N SER A 128 3.30 10.62 -3.63
CA SER A 128 4.66 10.50 -3.14
C SER A 128 5.33 11.87 -3.00
N LYS A 129 6.38 11.93 -2.16
CA LYS A 129 7.19 13.12 -1.91
C LYS A 129 8.67 12.76 -1.99
N ALA A 130 9.46 13.52 -2.73
CA ALA A 130 10.91 13.39 -2.69
C ALA A 130 11.45 13.83 -1.31
N LEU A 131 12.26 12.99 -0.69
CA LEU A 131 13.08 13.31 0.48
C LEU A 131 14.46 13.79 0.05
N ILE A 132 15.03 13.17 -0.97
CA ILE A 132 16.30 13.49 -1.63
C ILE A 132 16.09 13.32 -3.12
N ASP A 133 16.57 14.29 -3.90
CA ASP A 133 16.62 14.22 -5.37
C ASP A 133 17.89 14.90 -5.86
N LYS A 134 18.93 14.11 -6.11
CA LYS A 134 20.25 14.62 -6.52
C LYS A 134 20.32 15.07 -7.98
N ASP A 135 19.41 14.60 -8.80
CA ASP A 135 19.41 14.82 -10.24
C ASP A 135 18.21 15.66 -10.71
N GLN A 136 17.41 16.19 -9.77
CA GLN A 136 16.20 16.99 -10.05
C GLN A 136 15.24 16.28 -11.02
N ARG A 137 15.07 14.96 -10.85
CA ARG A 137 14.24 14.11 -11.73
C ARG A 137 12.82 13.91 -11.24
N PHE A 138 12.58 14.19 -9.96
CA PHE A 138 11.29 13.94 -9.35
C PHE A 138 10.28 15.00 -9.80
N LYS A 139 9.23 14.53 -10.47
CA LYS A 139 8.09 15.37 -10.83
C LYS A 139 7.07 15.26 -9.69
N LYS A 140 6.73 16.39 -9.09
CA LYS A 140 5.72 16.43 -8.03
C LYS A 140 4.38 15.92 -8.55
N THR A 141 4.03 14.71 -8.19
CA THR A 141 2.71 14.15 -8.48
C THR A 141 1.76 14.59 -7.38
N GLN A 142 0.73 15.34 -7.72
CA GLN A 142 -0.30 15.77 -6.79
C GLN A 142 -1.68 15.45 -7.35
N ASN A 143 -2.05 14.20 -7.33
CA ASN A 143 -3.46 13.89 -7.32
C ASN A 143 -3.90 13.76 -5.85
N LYS A 144 -4.40 14.84 -5.27
CA LYS A 144 -4.86 14.90 -3.87
C LYS A 144 -6.02 13.97 -3.57
N ASN A 145 -6.72 13.50 -4.61
CA ASN A 145 -7.95 12.74 -4.50
C ASN A 145 -7.82 11.28 -4.95
N VAL A 146 -6.59 10.78 -5.16
CA VAL A 146 -6.35 9.40 -5.61
C VAL A 146 -7.02 8.34 -4.74
N PHE A 147 -7.11 8.60 -3.44
CA PHE A 147 -7.68 7.66 -2.47
C PHE A 147 -9.02 8.14 -1.89
N CYS A 148 -9.65 9.14 -2.53
CA CYS A 148 -10.97 9.61 -2.10
C CYS A 148 -12.06 8.71 -2.65
N ILE A 149 -13.24 8.82 -2.05
CA ILE A 149 -14.43 8.14 -2.52
C ILE A 149 -14.68 8.53 -3.98
N LYS A 150 -14.84 7.55 -4.86
CA LYS A 150 -15.27 7.80 -6.23
C LYS A 150 -16.77 8.04 -6.24
N LYS A 151 -17.22 9.06 -7.00
CA LYS A 151 -18.66 9.26 -7.24
C LYS A 151 -19.17 8.08 -8.08
N PRO A 152 -20.13 7.30 -7.57
CA PRO A 152 -20.65 6.16 -8.31
C PRO A 152 -21.53 6.64 -9.49
N THR A 153 -21.56 5.81 -10.54
CA THR A 153 -22.59 5.84 -11.57
C THR A 153 -23.79 4.99 -11.12
N GLU A 154 -24.91 5.09 -11.80
CA GLU A 154 -26.06 4.20 -11.61
C GLU A 154 -25.66 2.74 -11.80
N LYS A 155 -24.84 2.47 -12.82
CA LYS A 155 -24.32 1.13 -13.08
C LYS A 155 -23.47 0.57 -11.94
N ASP A 156 -22.61 1.38 -11.32
CA ASP A 156 -21.81 0.95 -10.16
C ASP A 156 -22.73 0.56 -8.99
N PHE A 157 -23.80 1.31 -8.77
CA PHE A 157 -24.79 1.02 -7.74
C PHE A 157 -25.50 -0.31 -8.00
N ASP A 158 -26.00 -0.52 -9.22
CA ASP A 158 -26.70 -1.74 -9.62
C ASP A 158 -25.80 -2.97 -9.54
N GLU A 159 -24.53 -2.85 -9.96
CA GLU A 159 -23.54 -3.95 -9.88
C GLU A 159 -23.28 -4.35 -8.43
N ILE A 160 -23.13 -3.41 -7.50
CA ILE A 160 -22.91 -3.69 -6.08
C ILE A 160 -24.16 -4.33 -5.47
N CYS A 161 -25.35 -3.84 -5.76
CA CYS A 161 -26.59 -4.45 -5.31
C CYS A 161 -26.72 -5.90 -5.79
N ASN A 162 -26.46 -6.13 -7.09
CA ASN A 162 -26.53 -7.46 -7.68
C ASN A 162 -25.53 -8.42 -7.01
N GLU A 163 -24.26 -8.01 -6.83
CA GLU A 163 -23.25 -8.83 -6.20
C GLU A 163 -23.61 -9.16 -4.74
N PHE A 164 -24.17 -8.20 -3.99
CA PHE A 164 -24.61 -8.43 -2.63
C PHE A 164 -25.70 -9.52 -2.56
N TYR A 165 -26.76 -9.39 -3.33
CA TYR A 165 -27.86 -10.37 -3.32
C TYR A 165 -27.46 -11.72 -3.90
N PHE A 166 -26.62 -11.73 -4.93
CA PHE A 166 -26.12 -12.97 -5.50
C PHE A 166 -25.24 -13.74 -4.50
N THR A 167 -24.36 -13.02 -3.78
CA THR A 167 -23.51 -13.61 -2.75
C THR A 167 -24.33 -14.07 -1.53
N PHE A 168 -25.40 -13.35 -1.19
CA PHE A 168 -26.34 -13.80 -0.15
C PHE A 168 -26.93 -15.18 -0.47
N THR A 169 -27.35 -15.42 -1.72
CA THR A 169 -27.88 -16.75 -2.09
C THR A 169 -26.86 -17.87 -1.96
N LYS A 170 -25.57 -17.57 -2.26
CA LYS A 170 -24.45 -18.51 -2.03
C LYS A 170 -24.24 -18.77 -0.55
N LEU A 171 -24.30 -17.72 0.28
CA LEU A 171 -24.16 -17.81 1.73
C LEU A 171 -25.22 -18.73 2.34
N VAL A 172 -26.50 -18.55 1.96
CA VAL A 172 -27.59 -19.42 2.43
C VAL A 172 -27.32 -20.89 2.06
N LYS A 173 -26.91 -21.16 0.81
CA LYS A 173 -26.55 -22.53 0.39
C LYS A 173 -25.37 -23.11 1.18
N ALA A 174 -24.35 -22.31 1.47
CA ALA A 174 -23.20 -22.76 2.26
C ALA A 174 -23.59 -23.10 3.71
N LEU A 175 -24.46 -22.29 4.32
CA LEU A 175 -24.99 -22.54 5.67
C LEU A 175 -25.82 -23.83 5.72
N LEU A 176 -26.74 -24.02 4.78
CA LEU A 176 -27.57 -25.24 4.69
C LEU A 176 -26.72 -26.52 4.51
N ARG A 177 -25.58 -26.38 3.82
CA ARG A 177 -24.60 -27.47 3.64
C ARG A 177 -23.60 -27.59 4.80
N LYS A 178 -23.71 -26.78 5.84
CA LYS A 178 -22.80 -26.73 7.00
C LYS A 178 -21.33 -26.44 6.58
N GLN A 179 -21.13 -25.71 5.49
CA GLN A 179 -19.82 -25.30 4.97
C GLN A 179 -19.37 -23.99 5.64
N PHE A 180 -19.07 -24.04 6.92
CA PHE A 180 -18.84 -22.83 7.75
C PHE A 180 -17.66 -21.98 7.28
N ILE A 181 -16.58 -22.58 6.75
CA ILE A 181 -15.43 -21.84 6.20
C ILE A 181 -15.87 -21.02 4.98
N MET A 182 -16.62 -21.65 4.06
CA MET A 182 -17.16 -20.95 2.89
C MET A 182 -18.17 -19.88 3.30
N SER A 183 -19.00 -20.14 4.30
CA SER A 183 -19.98 -19.16 4.81
C SER A 183 -19.28 -17.91 5.35
N ASN A 184 -18.19 -18.05 6.10
CA ASN A 184 -17.38 -16.92 6.59
C ASN A 184 -16.75 -16.12 5.44
N TYR A 185 -16.22 -16.81 4.44
CA TYR A 185 -15.67 -16.15 3.25
C TYR A 185 -16.73 -15.31 2.54
N LEU A 186 -17.91 -15.89 2.26
CA LEU A 186 -19.03 -15.21 1.61
C LEU A 186 -19.56 -14.04 2.44
N LEU A 187 -19.67 -14.21 3.76
CA LEU A 187 -20.09 -13.14 4.67
C LEU A 187 -19.10 -11.96 4.63
N ASN A 188 -17.79 -12.21 4.56
CA ASN A 188 -16.78 -11.16 4.42
C ASN A 188 -16.92 -10.47 3.07
N SER A 189 -17.15 -11.19 1.98
CA SER A 189 -17.41 -10.59 0.66
C SER A 189 -18.64 -9.66 0.68
N MET A 190 -19.73 -10.09 1.35
CA MET A 190 -20.92 -9.25 1.53
C MET A 190 -20.63 -8.00 2.37
N ARG A 191 -19.77 -8.08 3.37
CA ARG A 191 -19.34 -6.90 4.14
C ARG A 191 -18.55 -5.91 3.27
N GLU A 192 -17.71 -6.38 2.37
CA GLU A 192 -16.99 -5.51 1.43
C GLU A 192 -17.97 -4.73 0.54
N THR A 193 -18.96 -5.40 -0.07
CA THR A 193 -19.99 -4.71 -0.88
C THR A 193 -20.84 -3.74 -0.05
N LEU A 194 -21.13 -4.06 1.21
CA LEU A 194 -21.81 -3.14 2.12
C LEU A 194 -20.96 -1.89 2.40
N PHE A 195 -19.65 -2.04 2.63
CA PHE A 195 -18.77 -0.91 2.85
C PHE A 195 -18.65 -0.02 1.60
N ASP A 196 -18.66 -0.58 0.40
CA ASP A 196 -18.68 0.19 -0.83
C ASP A 196 -19.98 1.02 -0.92
N MET A 197 -21.13 0.43 -0.63
CA MET A 197 -22.41 1.14 -0.61
C MET A 197 -22.45 2.23 0.48
N LEU A 198 -21.92 1.96 1.66
CA LEU A 198 -21.82 2.95 2.73
C LEU A 198 -20.86 4.08 2.36
N SER A 199 -19.79 3.80 1.61
CA SER A 199 -18.88 4.82 1.12
C SER A 199 -19.59 5.77 0.15
N PHE A 200 -20.44 5.25 -0.75
CA PHE A 200 -21.26 6.08 -1.62
C PHE A 200 -22.20 6.97 -0.83
N LYS A 201 -22.87 6.42 0.18
CA LYS A 201 -23.74 7.20 1.08
C LYS A 201 -22.98 8.33 1.78
N VAL A 202 -21.77 8.07 2.26
CA VAL A 202 -20.90 9.09 2.85
C VAL A 202 -20.53 10.13 1.80
N GLY A 203 -20.15 9.72 0.59
CA GLY A 203 -19.81 10.61 -0.52
C GLY A 203 -20.96 11.54 -0.91
N PHE A 204 -22.19 11.03 -1.01
CA PHE A 204 -23.36 11.85 -1.31
C PHE A 204 -23.71 12.82 -0.18
N LYS A 205 -23.45 12.45 1.06
CA LYS A 205 -23.79 13.28 2.21
C LYS A 205 -22.74 14.36 2.52
N PHE A 206 -21.45 14.03 2.36
CA PHE A 206 -20.34 14.86 2.84
C PHE A 206 -19.37 15.29 1.71
N GLY A 207 -19.61 14.84 0.46
CA GLY A 207 -18.76 15.09 -0.69
C GLY A 207 -17.79 13.97 -1.00
N PHE A 208 -17.33 13.92 -2.26
CA PHE A 208 -16.46 12.84 -2.78
C PHE A 208 -14.96 13.12 -2.64
N GLU A 209 -14.58 14.19 -1.97
CA GLU A 209 -13.17 14.49 -1.66
C GLU A 209 -12.72 13.90 -0.31
N ILE A 210 -13.48 12.98 0.25
CA ILE A 210 -13.21 12.32 1.52
C ILE A 210 -12.38 11.06 1.29
N TRP A 211 -11.40 10.83 2.16
CA TRP A 211 -10.69 9.57 2.28
C TRP A 211 -11.17 8.83 3.52
N LEU A 212 -11.65 7.60 3.35
CA LEU A 212 -12.21 6.76 4.41
C LEU A 212 -11.17 5.82 5.05
N GLY A 213 -9.88 6.07 4.84
CA GLY A 213 -8.84 5.15 5.27
C GLY A 213 -8.66 3.98 4.28
N LYS A 214 -7.62 3.18 4.51
CA LYS A 214 -7.42 1.94 3.74
C LYS A 214 -8.52 0.95 4.12
N GLN A 215 -9.19 0.36 3.12
CA GLN A 215 -10.31 -0.58 3.35
C GLN A 215 -11.45 0.04 4.19
N ASN A 216 -11.72 1.32 3.98
CA ASN A 216 -12.80 2.06 4.66
C ASN A 216 -12.68 2.10 6.20
N THR A 217 -11.47 1.98 6.77
CA THR A 217 -11.24 1.91 8.24
C THR A 217 -11.78 3.11 9.03
N ASP A 218 -11.91 4.26 8.39
CA ASP A 218 -12.42 5.49 9.03
C ASP A 218 -13.92 5.72 8.80
N ILE A 219 -14.62 4.80 8.13
CA ILE A 219 -16.03 4.98 7.72
C ILE A 219 -16.97 5.20 8.91
N LEU A 220 -16.68 4.56 10.05
CA LEU A 220 -17.50 4.67 11.27
C LEU A 220 -17.59 6.11 11.78
N ASN A 221 -16.61 6.97 11.49
CA ASN A 221 -16.61 8.37 11.88
C ASN A 221 -17.71 9.21 11.17
N PHE A 222 -18.28 8.67 10.09
CA PHE A 222 -19.29 9.32 9.25
C PHE A 222 -20.69 8.71 9.40
N LEU A 223 -20.81 7.60 10.15
CA LEU A 223 -22.07 6.88 10.34
C LEU A 223 -22.75 7.26 11.67
N LYS A 224 -24.08 7.14 11.69
CA LYS A 224 -24.85 7.28 12.93
C LYS A 224 -24.80 5.99 13.74
N GLN A 225 -24.99 6.05 15.07
CA GLN A 225 -24.97 4.90 15.97
C GLN A 225 -25.88 3.74 15.51
N LYS A 226 -27.06 4.04 14.99
CA LYS A 226 -27.97 3.03 14.45
C LYS A 226 -27.44 2.32 13.20
N GLU A 227 -26.60 2.96 12.41
CA GLU A 227 -26.00 2.42 11.19
C GLU A 227 -24.79 1.54 11.55
N ILE A 228 -24.05 1.89 12.61
CA ILE A 228 -22.92 1.12 13.12
C ILE A 228 -23.37 -0.25 13.66
N LYS A 229 -24.58 -0.32 14.24
CA LYS A 229 -25.13 -1.60 14.77
C LYS A 229 -25.45 -2.64 13.69
N ILE A 230 -25.47 -2.26 12.43
CA ILE A 230 -25.78 -3.13 11.29
C ILE A 230 -24.49 -3.78 10.73
N ILE A 231 -23.35 -3.20 11.00
CA ILE A 231 -22.01 -3.65 10.55
C ILE A 231 -21.42 -4.64 11.53
#